data_a96d700924b6e50be92b5aeab4a30474
#
_entry.id   a96d700924b6e50be92b5aeab4a30474
#
_cell.length_a   1.000
_cell.length_b   1.000
_cell.length_c   1.000
_cell.angle_alpha   90.00
_cell.angle_beta   90.00
_cell.angle_gamma   90.00
#
_symmetry.space_group_name_H-M   'P 1'
#
loop_
_entity.id
_entity.type
_entity.pdbx_description
1 polymer ?
#
loop_
_entity_poly.entity_id
_entity_poly.type
_entity_poly.pdbx_seq_one_letter_code
_entity_poly.pdbx_strand_id
1 'polypeptide(L)'
;MTYQEFKTRYPIRLNTQQEAAVLQAEGPVLLLAVPGSGKTTVLVTRLGYMILCRAIPPERILTVTYTVAATRDMRARFVSFFGEKGAERLPFRTINSLCTAIIGYYARQKNTEAFDLLSDERRIKGVLRDLLVRTGIPFPNDLQITDARTHITFCKNMMLSEAEIHAHTVEGMDFPRIYFEYQDYLRRSRLMDYDDQMVFAHRILRLFP
;
A
#
# COMPACT_ATOMS: atom_id res chain seq x y z
N MET A 1 26.17 -18.27 -5.50
CA MET A 1 26.58 -18.61 -6.90
C MET A 1 26.98 -17.35 -7.63
N THR A 2 27.81 -17.48 -8.68
CA THR A 2 28.10 -16.36 -9.57
C THR A 2 26.92 -16.04 -10.48
N TYR A 3 26.90 -14.85 -11.07
CA TYR A 3 25.83 -14.50 -12.03
C TYR A 3 25.81 -15.36 -13.27
N GLN A 4 26.99 -15.85 -13.73
CA GLN A 4 27.07 -16.76 -14.87
C GLN A 4 26.44 -18.12 -14.56
N GLU A 5 26.72 -18.67 -13.38
CA GLU A 5 26.05 -19.90 -12.90
C GLU A 5 24.53 -19.71 -12.75
N PHE A 6 24.13 -18.53 -12.29
CA PHE A 6 22.72 -18.17 -12.19
C PHE A 6 22.01 -18.21 -13.55
N LYS A 7 22.60 -17.59 -14.58
CA LYS A 7 22.06 -17.59 -15.96
C LYS A 7 21.98 -19.00 -16.55
N THR A 8 22.97 -19.83 -16.28
CA THR A 8 23.00 -21.22 -16.75
C THR A 8 21.91 -22.05 -16.06
N ARG A 9 21.75 -21.90 -14.77
CA ARG A 9 20.78 -22.67 -13.96
C ARG A 9 19.34 -22.21 -14.16
N TYR A 10 19.14 -20.92 -14.38
CA TYR A 10 17.82 -20.29 -14.55
C TYR A 10 17.80 -19.54 -15.89
N PRO A 11 17.48 -20.22 -17.01
CA PRO A 11 17.58 -19.64 -18.37
C PRO A 11 16.42 -18.64 -18.65
N ILE A 12 16.34 -17.56 -17.86
CA ILE A 12 15.37 -16.49 -18.03
C ILE A 12 15.88 -15.53 -19.11
N ARG A 13 15.12 -15.35 -20.18
CA ARG A 13 15.50 -14.46 -21.27
C ARG A 13 15.31 -13.00 -20.88
N LEU A 14 16.40 -12.26 -20.81
CA LEU A 14 16.45 -10.83 -20.56
C LEU A 14 17.17 -10.13 -21.71
N ASN A 15 16.75 -8.95 -22.08
CA ASN A 15 17.55 -8.06 -22.92
C ASN A 15 18.59 -7.31 -22.07
N THR A 16 19.50 -6.59 -22.72
CA THR A 16 20.62 -5.88 -22.05
C THR A 16 20.15 -4.90 -20.98
N GLN A 17 19.08 -4.14 -21.23
CA GLN A 17 18.52 -3.17 -20.27
C GLN A 17 17.87 -3.87 -19.06
N GLN A 18 17.15 -4.95 -19.32
CA GLN A 18 16.54 -5.77 -18.27
C GLN A 18 17.61 -6.43 -17.40
N GLU A 19 18.69 -6.94 -18.03
CA GLU A 19 19.82 -7.53 -17.31
C GLU A 19 20.51 -6.49 -16.43
N ALA A 20 20.77 -5.29 -16.95
CA ALA A 20 21.33 -4.19 -16.17
C ALA A 20 20.45 -3.85 -14.94
N ALA A 21 19.12 -3.81 -15.11
CA ALA A 21 18.19 -3.57 -14.01
C ALA A 21 18.18 -4.69 -12.96
N VAL A 22 18.39 -5.95 -13.37
CA VAL A 22 18.53 -7.08 -12.43
C VAL A 22 19.81 -6.96 -11.60
N LEU A 23 20.91 -6.58 -12.22
CA LEU A 23 22.23 -6.50 -11.58
C LEU A 23 22.36 -5.31 -10.63
N GLN A 24 21.62 -4.23 -10.84
CA GLN A 24 21.64 -3.05 -9.98
C GLN A 24 20.91 -3.35 -8.66
N ALA A 25 21.60 -4.00 -7.73
CA ALA A 25 21.01 -4.43 -6.45
C ALA A 25 21.12 -3.39 -5.33
N GLU A 26 21.95 -2.37 -5.47
CA GLU A 26 22.24 -1.37 -4.44
C GLU A 26 21.75 0.03 -4.83
N GLY A 27 21.32 0.79 -3.84
CA GLY A 27 20.83 2.15 -4.02
C GLY A 27 19.41 2.26 -4.62
N PRO A 28 18.88 3.48 -4.72
CA PRO A 28 17.60 3.75 -5.35
C PRO A 28 17.64 3.46 -6.85
N VAL A 29 16.69 2.71 -7.36
CA VAL A 29 16.57 2.38 -8.79
C VAL A 29 15.14 2.64 -9.25
N LEU A 30 14.99 3.42 -10.32
CA LEU A 30 13.73 3.62 -11.02
C LEU A 30 13.75 2.84 -12.34
N LEU A 31 12.89 1.83 -12.44
CA LEU A 31 12.70 1.05 -13.66
C LEU A 31 11.49 1.58 -14.45
N LEU A 32 11.77 2.34 -15.51
CA LEU A 32 10.75 2.81 -16.44
C LEU A 32 10.50 1.76 -17.52
N ALA A 33 9.26 1.36 -17.68
CA ALA A 33 8.91 0.28 -18.60
C ALA A 33 7.43 0.39 -19.04
N VAL A 34 7.20 0.21 -20.34
CA VAL A 34 5.84 0.22 -20.92
C VAL A 34 5.06 -1.05 -20.54
N PRO A 35 3.73 -1.06 -20.63
CA PRO A 35 2.93 -2.28 -20.48
C PRO A 35 3.43 -3.39 -21.40
N GLY A 36 3.49 -4.63 -20.91
CA GLY A 36 3.95 -5.79 -21.69
C GLY A 36 5.48 -5.94 -21.82
N SER A 37 6.30 -5.00 -21.39
CA SER A 37 7.76 -5.03 -21.52
C SER A 37 8.48 -5.99 -20.55
N GLY A 38 7.75 -6.83 -19.81
CA GLY A 38 8.37 -7.79 -18.89
C GLY A 38 8.79 -7.25 -17.53
N LYS A 39 8.21 -6.11 -17.06
CA LYS A 39 8.51 -5.53 -15.74
C LYS A 39 8.51 -6.56 -14.60
N THR A 40 7.45 -7.36 -14.51
CA THR A 40 7.33 -8.38 -13.46
C THR A 40 8.43 -9.45 -13.59
N THR A 41 8.80 -9.83 -14.81
CA THR A 41 9.91 -10.77 -15.05
C THR A 41 11.22 -10.20 -14.52
N VAL A 42 11.52 -8.93 -14.81
CA VAL A 42 12.72 -8.25 -14.31
C VAL A 42 12.73 -8.19 -12.79
N LEU A 43 11.63 -7.76 -12.17
CA LEU A 43 11.53 -7.68 -10.72
C LEU A 43 11.72 -9.04 -10.05
N VAL A 44 11.05 -10.07 -10.55
CA VAL A 44 11.16 -11.43 -10.01
C VAL A 44 12.57 -12.01 -10.22
N THR A 45 13.19 -11.76 -11.38
CA THR A 45 14.57 -12.21 -11.62
C THR A 45 15.55 -11.48 -10.72
N ARG A 46 15.35 -10.19 -10.48
CA ARG A 46 16.14 -9.40 -9.51
C ARG A 46 16.07 -9.99 -8.10
N LEU A 47 14.87 -10.39 -7.65
CA LEU A 47 14.71 -11.07 -6.35
C LEU A 47 15.54 -12.36 -6.28
N GLY A 48 15.46 -13.19 -7.32
CA GLY A 48 16.30 -14.39 -7.43
C GLY A 48 17.79 -14.09 -7.40
N TYR A 49 18.23 -13.07 -8.14
CA TYR A 49 19.63 -12.61 -8.13
C TYR A 49 20.07 -12.14 -6.73
N MET A 50 19.26 -11.32 -6.05
CA MET A 50 19.57 -10.83 -4.71
C MET A 50 19.75 -11.99 -3.71
N ILE A 51 18.88 -12.98 -3.76
CA ILE A 51 18.90 -14.13 -2.85
C ILE A 51 20.04 -15.09 -3.21
N LEU A 52 20.17 -15.48 -4.47
CA LEU A 52 21.03 -16.59 -4.89
C LEU A 52 22.47 -16.15 -5.21
N CYS A 53 22.67 -14.94 -5.73
CA CYS A 53 24.00 -14.43 -6.09
C CYS A 53 24.56 -13.48 -5.03
N ARG A 54 23.73 -12.64 -4.44
CA ARG A 54 24.15 -11.66 -3.43
C ARG A 54 24.01 -12.19 -1.99
N ALA A 55 23.46 -13.40 -1.82
CA ALA A 55 23.24 -14.06 -0.54
C ALA A 55 22.43 -13.21 0.47
N ILE A 56 21.52 -12.37 -0.05
CA ILE A 56 20.62 -11.57 0.81
C ILE A 56 19.55 -12.50 1.36
N PRO A 57 19.38 -12.59 2.67
CA PRO A 57 18.31 -13.40 3.27
C PRO A 57 16.94 -12.98 2.77
N PRO A 58 16.07 -13.91 2.33
CA PRO A 58 14.74 -13.57 1.78
C PRO A 58 13.89 -12.69 2.71
N GLU A 59 13.96 -12.90 4.01
CA GLU A 59 13.24 -12.13 5.05
C GLU A 59 13.72 -10.68 5.20
N ARG A 60 14.88 -10.34 4.63
CA ARG A 60 15.37 -8.96 4.57
C ARG A 60 14.96 -8.23 3.29
N ILE A 61 14.22 -8.89 2.40
CA ILE A 61 13.72 -8.34 1.16
C ILE A 61 12.21 -8.15 1.31
N LEU A 62 11.73 -6.92 1.18
CA LEU A 62 10.31 -6.60 1.17
C LEU A 62 9.85 -6.32 -0.26
N THR A 63 8.86 -7.09 -0.72
CA THR A 63 8.21 -6.86 -2.02
C THR A 63 6.81 -6.32 -1.80
N VAL A 64 6.53 -5.13 -2.34
CA VAL A 64 5.26 -4.44 -2.15
C VAL A 64 4.57 -4.18 -3.48
N THR A 65 3.26 -4.39 -3.52
CA THR A 65 2.39 -4.15 -4.68
C THR A 65 1.11 -3.41 -4.25
N TYR A 66 0.36 -2.90 -5.22
CA TYR A 66 -0.94 -2.28 -4.94
C TYR A 66 -2.08 -3.29 -4.76
N THR A 67 -2.05 -4.42 -5.47
CA THR A 67 -3.17 -5.35 -5.51
C THR A 67 -2.79 -6.76 -5.02
N VAL A 68 -3.76 -7.46 -4.45
CA VAL A 68 -3.61 -8.87 -4.07
C VAL A 68 -3.31 -9.75 -5.29
N ALA A 69 -3.93 -9.45 -6.44
CA ALA A 69 -3.68 -10.18 -7.68
C ALA A 69 -2.22 -10.06 -8.12
N ALA A 70 -1.64 -8.84 -8.11
CA ALA A 70 -0.23 -8.62 -8.44
C ALA A 70 0.71 -9.34 -7.45
N THR A 71 0.36 -9.35 -6.17
CA THR A 71 1.13 -10.09 -5.15
C THR A 71 1.16 -11.59 -5.43
N ARG A 72 0.00 -12.16 -5.78
CA ARG A 72 -0.10 -13.59 -6.15
C ARG A 72 0.65 -13.92 -7.44
N ASP A 73 0.53 -13.07 -8.47
CA ASP A 73 1.24 -13.24 -9.75
C ASP A 73 2.76 -13.20 -9.54
N MET A 74 3.28 -12.24 -8.78
CA MET A 74 4.71 -12.14 -8.48
C MET A 74 5.21 -13.38 -7.73
N ARG A 75 4.48 -13.84 -6.71
CA ARG A 75 4.84 -15.05 -5.97
C ARG A 75 4.82 -16.28 -6.85
N ALA A 76 3.77 -16.49 -7.62
CA ALA A 76 3.64 -17.62 -8.54
C ALA A 76 4.79 -17.64 -9.57
N ARG A 77 5.12 -16.48 -10.12
CA ARG A 77 6.23 -16.33 -11.07
C ARG A 77 7.60 -16.57 -10.41
N PHE A 78 7.79 -16.10 -9.17
CA PHE A 78 9.00 -16.40 -8.41
C PHE A 78 9.15 -17.92 -8.20
N VAL A 79 8.09 -18.59 -7.79
CA VAL A 79 8.05 -20.04 -7.61
C VAL A 79 8.35 -20.79 -8.91
N SER A 80 7.77 -20.35 -10.03
CA SER A 80 8.01 -20.99 -11.33
C SER A 80 9.47 -20.87 -11.81
N PHE A 81 10.19 -19.81 -11.41
CA PHE A 81 11.60 -19.63 -11.79
C PHE A 81 12.55 -20.29 -10.80
N PHE A 82 12.30 -20.19 -9.50
CA PHE A 82 13.28 -20.50 -8.46
C PHE A 82 12.85 -21.60 -7.47
N GLY A 83 11.59 -22.06 -7.57
CA GLY A 83 11.02 -23.07 -6.68
C GLY A 83 10.46 -22.52 -5.37
N GLU A 84 9.74 -23.36 -4.65
CA GLU A 84 9.01 -23.00 -3.41
C GLU A 84 9.92 -22.55 -2.26
N LYS A 85 11.05 -23.27 -2.05
CA LYS A 85 11.93 -23.02 -0.89
C LYS A 85 12.39 -21.57 -0.73
N GLY A 86 12.59 -20.85 -1.85
CA GLY A 86 12.95 -19.44 -1.82
C GLY A 86 11.75 -18.52 -1.55
N ALA A 87 10.56 -18.94 -1.96
CA ALA A 87 9.34 -18.15 -1.84
C ALA A 87 8.69 -18.19 -0.45
N GLU A 88 8.95 -19.22 0.35
CA GLU A 88 8.33 -19.41 1.67
C GLU A 88 8.69 -18.27 2.64
N ARG A 89 9.92 -17.79 2.60
CA ARG A 89 10.46 -16.77 3.50
C ARG A 89 10.48 -15.37 2.91
N LEU A 90 10.17 -15.23 1.61
CA LEU A 90 10.15 -13.94 0.90
C LEU A 90 8.76 -13.30 1.06
N PRO A 91 8.64 -12.16 1.76
CA PRO A 91 7.37 -11.50 1.95
C PRO A 91 6.91 -10.78 0.67
N PHE A 92 5.82 -11.25 0.09
CA PHE A 92 5.07 -10.55 -0.95
C PHE A 92 3.84 -9.91 -0.30
N ARG A 93 3.76 -8.59 -0.27
CA ARG A 93 2.70 -7.87 0.43
C ARG A 93 2.07 -6.79 -0.45
N THR A 94 0.80 -6.49 -0.19
CA THR A 94 0.23 -5.22 -0.63
C THR A 94 0.63 -4.11 0.34
N ILE A 95 0.56 -2.84 -0.09
CA ILE A 95 0.78 -1.68 0.79
C ILE A 95 -0.10 -1.79 2.04
N ASN A 96 -1.41 -2.05 1.86
CA ASN A 96 -2.34 -2.16 2.98
C ASN A 96 -2.00 -3.32 3.92
N SER A 97 -1.60 -4.49 3.40
CA SER A 97 -1.21 -5.62 4.25
C SER A 97 0.09 -5.35 5.03
N LEU A 98 0.99 -4.54 4.47
CA LEU A 98 2.17 -4.05 5.19
C LEU A 98 1.76 -3.09 6.31
N CYS A 99 0.89 -2.12 6.03
CA CYS A 99 0.37 -1.20 7.04
C CYS A 99 -0.32 -1.94 8.19
N THR A 100 -1.17 -2.94 7.87
CA THR A 100 -1.80 -3.81 8.89
C THR A 100 -0.76 -4.49 9.78
N ALA A 101 0.32 -5.00 9.19
CA ALA A 101 1.38 -5.67 9.95
C ALA A 101 2.12 -4.70 10.89
N ILE A 102 2.42 -3.48 10.43
CA ILE A 102 3.07 -2.42 11.21
C ILE A 102 2.17 -2.01 12.39
N ILE A 103 0.89 -1.72 12.13
CA ILE A 103 -0.07 -1.31 13.16
C ILE A 103 -0.25 -2.44 14.19
N GLY A 104 -0.44 -3.68 13.73
CA GLY A 104 -0.59 -4.83 14.61
C GLY A 104 0.66 -5.13 15.45
N TYR A 105 1.85 -4.93 14.89
CA TYR A 105 3.09 -5.02 15.67
C TYR A 105 3.15 -3.96 16.77
N TYR A 106 2.89 -2.70 16.41
CA TYR A 106 2.87 -1.60 17.36
C TYR A 106 1.84 -1.80 18.48
N ALA A 107 0.62 -2.21 18.14
CA ALA A 107 -0.43 -2.47 19.12
C ALA A 107 -0.01 -3.54 20.13
N ARG A 108 0.60 -4.65 19.66
CA ARG A 108 1.15 -5.69 20.56
C ARG A 108 2.25 -5.15 21.48
N GLN A 109 3.18 -4.34 20.94
CA GLN A 109 4.26 -3.75 21.76
C GLN A 109 3.75 -2.79 22.84
N LYS A 110 2.64 -2.11 22.57
CA LYS A 110 2.00 -1.17 23.50
C LYS A 110 0.91 -1.80 24.36
N ASN A 111 0.67 -3.11 24.22
CA ASN A 111 -0.42 -3.83 24.88
C ASN A 111 -1.77 -3.13 24.70
N THR A 112 -2.04 -2.72 23.46
CA THR A 112 -3.30 -2.05 23.03
C THR A 112 -3.92 -2.82 21.89
N GLU A 113 -5.21 -2.57 21.64
CA GLU A 113 -5.91 -3.10 20.49
C GLU A 113 -5.82 -2.11 19.32
N ALA A 114 -5.53 -2.63 18.13
CA ALA A 114 -5.64 -1.85 16.91
C ALA A 114 -7.12 -1.51 16.61
N PHE A 115 -7.35 -0.46 15.85
CA PHE A 115 -8.68 -0.16 15.31
C PHE A 115 -9.02 -1.15 14.20
N ASP A 116 -10.30 -1.48 14.07
CA ASP A 116 -10.78 -2.35 13.01
C ASP A 116 -10.83 -1.61 11.67
N LEU A 117 -10.59 -2.35 10.59
CA LEU A 117 -10.65 -1.78 9.25
C LEU A 117 -12.08 -1.67 8.75
N LEU A 118 -12.53 -0.44 8.46
CA LEU A 118 -13.78 -0.17 7.76
C LEU A 118 -13.56 -0.31 6.24
N SER A 119 -13.82 -1.50 5.71
CA SER A 119 -13.69 -1.83 4.27
C SER A 119 -15.03 -1.93 3.54
N ASP A 120 -16.15 -1.87 4.24
CA ASP A 120 -17.49 -1.94 3.64
C ASP A 120 -17.87 -0.59 3.01
N GLU A 121 -17.84 -0.57 1.68
CA GLU A 121 -18.17 0.60 0.85
C GLU A 121 -19.61 1.11 1.08
N ARG A 122 -20.56 0.22 1.35
CA ARG A 122 -21.95 0.62 1.62
C ARG A 122 -22.05 1.37 2.95
N ARG A 123 -21.35 0.88 3.96
CA ARG A 123 -21.29 1.52 5.27
C ARG A 123 -20.61 2.89 5.19
N ILE A 124 -19.48 3.00 4.46
CA ILE A 124 -18.79 4.27 4.22
C ILE A 124 -19.73 5.28 3.55
N LYS A 125 -20.39 4.88 2.45
CA LYS A 125 -21.35 5.73 1.75
C LYS A 125 -22.54 6.13 2.62
N GLY A 126 -23.05 5.23 3.45
CA GLY A 126 -24.12 5.51 4.41
C GLY A 126 -23.71 6.59 5.40
N VAL A 127 -22.55 6.44 6.03
CA VAL A 127 -22.02 7.44 6.97
C VAL A 127 -21.85 8.80 6.30
N LEU A 128 -21.23 8.85 5.11
CA LEU A 128 -21.02 10.11 4.39
C LEU A 128 -22.36 10.76 3.99
N ARG A 129 -23.35 9.98 3.58
CA ARG A 129 -24.71 10.49 3.29
C ARG A 129 -25.33 11.14 4.52
N ASP A 130 -25.26 10.48 5.67
CA ASP A 130 -25.81 11.02 6.93
C ASP A 130 -25.09 12.31 7.36
N LEU A 131 -23.78 12.38 7.15
CA LEU A 131 -22.98 13.58 7.42
C LEU A 131 -23.36 14.73 6.50
N LEU A 132 -23.51 14.49 5.20
CA LEU A 132 -23.95 15.48 4.22
C LEU A 132 -25.34 16.03 4.58
N VAL A 133 -26.28 15.19 5.02
CA VAL A 133 -27.61 15.63 5.51
C VAL A 133 -27.46 16.55 6.73
N ARG A 134 -26.65 16.17 7.71
CA ARG A 134 -26.42 16.98 8.93
C ARG A 134 -25.75 18.31 8.65
N THR A 135 -24.93 18.38 7.61
CA THR A 135 -24.22 19.60 7.22
C THR A 135 -24.98 20.48 6.23
N GLY A 136 -26.26 20.17 5.98
CA GLY A 136 -27.17 21.06 5.25
C GLY A 136 -27.49 20.63 3.81
N ILE A 137 -27.15 19.41 3.41
CA ILE A 137 -27.53 18.85 2.10
C ILE A 137 -28.60 17.78 2.31
N PRO A 138 -29.90 18.11 2.27
CA PRO A 138 -30.97 17.20 2.71
C PRO A 138 -31.15 15.96 1.82
N PHE A 139 -30.75 16.04 0.56
CA PHE A 139 -30.87 14.93 -0.41
C PHE A 139 -29.55 14.75 -1.19
N PRO A 140 -28.47 14.26 -0.53
CA PRO A 140 -27.19 14.13 -1.20
C PRO A 140 -27.26 13.04 -2.26
N ASN A 141 -26.82 13.38 -3.47
CA ASN A 141 -26.69 12.44 -4.59
C ASN A 141 -25.34 11.67 -4.51
N ASP A 142 -25.21 10.63 -5.33
CA ASP A 142 -24.00 9.78 -5.33
C ASP A 142 -22.73 10.54 -5.74
N LEU A 143 -22.85 11.58 -6.57
CA LEU A 143 -21.73 12.43 -6.95
C LEU A 143 -21.19 13.19 -5.74
N GLN A 144 -22.06 13.84 -4.97
CA GLN A 144 -21.69 14.58 -3.75
C GLN A 144 -21.05 13.67 -2.69
N ILE A 145 -21.56 12.44 -2.53
CA ILE A 145 -20.99 11.45 -1.60
C ILE A 145 -19.59 11.04 -2.08
N THR A 146 -19.42 10.81 -3.38
CA THR A 146 -18.12 10.44 -3.98
C THR A 146 -17.12 11.58 -3.87
N ASP A 147 -17.58 12.81 -4.06
CA ASP A 147 -16.76 14.02 -4.01
C ASP A 147 -16.26 14.26 -2.57
N ALA A 148 -17.15 14.22 -1.58
CA ALA A 148 -16.77 14.29 -0.18
C ALA A 148 -15.72 13.23 0.18
N ARG A 149 -15.89 11.99 -0.27
CA ARG A 149 -14.94 10.91 -0.05
C ARG A 149 -13.58 11.18 -0.71
N THR A 150 -13.59 11.66 -1.96
CA THR A 150 -12.37 11.98 -2.71
C THR A 150 -11.55 13.04 -1.99
N HIS A 151 -12.20 14.08 -1.49
CA HIS A 151 -11.55 15.14 -0.73
C HIS A 151 -11.04 14.66 0.64
N ILE A 152 -11.78 13.78 1.33
CA ILE A 152 -11.30 13.13 2.58
C ILE A 152 -10.03 12.32 2.29
N THR A 153 -10.05 11.47 1.26
CA THR A 153 -8.90 10.69 0.83
C THR A 153 -7.70 11.59 0.49
N PHE A 154 -7.94 12.68 -0.24
CA PHE A 154 -6.90 13.67 -0.56
C PHE A 154 -6.26 14.26 0.71
N CYS A 155 -7.07 14.77 1.64
CA CYS A 155 -6.57 15.37 2.88
C CYS A 155 -5.75 14.39 3.70
N LYS A 156 -6.19 13.13 3.81
CA LYS A 156 -5.47 12.07 4.53
C LYS A 156 -4.14 11.71 3.85
N ASN A 157 -4.15 11.47 2.53
CA ASN A 157 -2.96 11.07 1.79
C ASN A 157 -1.93 12.18 1.69
N MET A 158 -2.36 13.44 1.63
CA MET A 158 -1.48 14.60 1.71
C MET A 158 -1.05 14.92 3.16
N MET A 159 -1.63 14.23 4.14
CA MET A 159 -1.37 14.45 5.58
C MET A 159 -1.54 15.90 5.98
N LEU A 160 -2.60 16.55 5.46
CA LEU A 160 -2.87 17.96 5.72
C LEU A 160 -3.04 18.21 7.22
N SER A 161 -2.53 19.34 7.67
CA SER A 161 -2.74 19.84 9.02
C SER A 161 -4.20 20.26 9.22
N GLU A 162 -4.63 20.38 10.47
CA GLU A 162 -5.97 20.85 10.81
C GLU A 162 -6.28 22.22 10.20
N ALA A 163 -5.32 23.14 10.20
CA ALA A 163 -5.47 24.46 9.58
C ALA A 163 -5.67 24.38 8.06
N GLU A 164 -4.92 23.49 7.37
CA GLU A 164 -5.08 23.28 5.94
C GLU A 164 -6.42 22.61 5.60
N ILE A 165 -6.92 21.70 6.45
CA ILE A 165 -8.23 21.10 6.28
C ILE A 165 -9.34 22.15 6.46
N HIS A 166 -9.24 23.03 7.46
CA HIS A 166 -10.17 24.15 7.63
C HIS A 166 -10.17 25.12 6.45
N ALA A 167 -9.03 25.30 5.79
CA ALA A 167 -8.92 26.14 4.59
C ALA A 167 -9.34 25.41 3.29
N HIS A 168 -9.54 24.10 3.34
CA HIS A 168 -9.89 23.29 2.16
C HIS A 168 -11.39 23.43 1.85
N THR A 169 -11.70 24.16 0.79
CA THR A 169 -13.06 24.41 0.35
C THR A 169 -13.51 23.43 -0.73
N VAL A 170 -14.75 22.97 -0.63
CA VAL A 170 -15.42 22.17 -1.66
C VAL A 170 -16.75 22.85 -1.97
N GLU A 171 -17.02 23.08 -3.24
CA GLU A 171 -18.22 23.81 -3.66
C GLU A 171 -19.49 23.08 -3.20
N GLY A 172 -20.41 23.83 -2.60
CA GLY A 172 -21.69 23.30 -2.12
C GLY A 172 -21.62 22.43 -0.86
N MET A 173 -20.47 22.38 -0.16
CA MET A 173 -20.31 21.56 1.05
C MET A 173 -19.57 22.32 2.16
N ASP A 174 -20.00 22.13 3.41
CA ASP A 174 -19.18 22.43 4.59
C ASP A 174 -18.17 21.28 4.81
N PHE A 175 -17.17 21.22 3.91
CA PHE A 175 -16.25 20.10 3.86
C PHE A 175 -15.42 19.91 5.14
N PRO A 176 -14.87 20.97 5.79
CA PRO A 176 -14.13 20.79 7.03
C PRO A 176 -14.99 20.09 8.11
N ARG A 177 -16.23 20.49 8.25
CA ARG A 177 -17.15 19.87 9.20
C ARG A 177 -17.42 18.40 8.86
N ILE A 178 -17.67 18.08 7.58
CA ILE A 178 -17.83 16.69 7.11
C ILE A 178 -16.60 15.86 7.44
N TYR A 179 -15.39 16.40 7.18
CA TYR A 179 -14.14 15.71 7.47
C TYR A 179 -13.97 15.37 8.95
N PHE A 180 -14.14 16.36 9.82
CA PHE A 180 -13.94 16.14 11.26
C PHE A 180 -15.03 15.27 11.88
N GLU A 181 -16.28 15.40 11.48
CA GLU A 181 -17.36 14.51 11.93
C GLU A 181 -17.13 13.05 11.44
N TYR A 182 -16.60 12.87 10.23
CA TYR A 182 -16.20 11.53 9.73
C TYR A 182 -15.07 10.93 10.56
N GLN A 183 -14.02 11.70 10.86
CA GLN A 183 -12.93 11.26 11.72
C GLN A 183 -13.42 10.92 13.14
N ASP A 184 -14.32 11.71 13.69
CA ASP A 184 -14.94 11.44 14.99
C ASP A 184 -15.76 10.16 14.99
N TYR A 185 -16.54 9.92 13.93
CA TYR A 185 -17.28 8.67 13.76
C TYR A 185 -16.33 7.47 13.78
N LEU A 186 -15.25 7.50 12.99
CA LEU A 186 -14.26 6.42 12.95
C LEU A 186 -13.64 6.19 14.32
N ARG A 187 -13.21 7.25 15.01
CA ARG A 187 -12.60 7.19 16.34
C ARG A 187 -13.52 6.58 17.38
N ARG A 188 -14.77 7.07 17.48
CA ARG A 188 -15.77 6.59 18.45
C ARG A 188 -16.16 5.13 18.20
N SER A 189 -16.17 4.72 16.95
CA SER A 189 -16.47 3.34 16.54
C SER A 189 -15.24 2.41 16.61
N ARG A 190 -14.06 2.90 17.00
CA ARG A 190 -12.77 2.18 16.95
C ARG A 190 -12.46 1.63 15.56
N LEU A 191 -12.75 2.42 14.54
CA LEU A 191 -12.55 2.09 13.13
C LEU A 191 -11.44 2.94 12.51
N MET A 192 -10.81 2.42 11.48
CA MET A 192 -9.93 3.14 10.55
C MET A 192 -10.31 2.74 9.13
N ASP A 193 -10.29 3.66 8.17
CA ASP A 193 -10.38 3.33 6.76
C ASP A 193 -8.99 3.01 6.17
N TYR A 194 -8.93 2.71 4.87
CA TYR A 194 -7.66 2.39 4.19
C TYR A 194 -6.66 3.55 4.18
N ASP A 195 -7.14 4.79 4.12
CA ASP A 195 -6.30 5.98 4.15
C ASP A 195 -5.72 6.20 5.55
N ASP A 196 -6.53 6.06 6.60
CA ASP A 196 -6.06 6.10 8.00
C ASP A 196 -5.01 5.02 8.26
N GLN A 197 -5.21 3.82 7.70
CA GLN A 197 -4.26 2.71 7.85
C GLN A 197 -2.86 3.10 7.34
N MET A 198 -2.78 3.76 6.19
CA MET A 198 -1.51 4.25 5.65
C MET A 198 -0.91 5.36 6.51
N VAL A 199 -1.73 6.32 6.94
CA VAL A 199 -1.30 7.43 7.80
C VAL A 199 -0.80 6.92 9.15
N PHE A 200 -1.50 5.99 9.77
CA PHE A 200 -1.09 5.41 11.05
C PHE A 200 0.22 4.62 10.93
N ALA A 201 0.34 3.77 9.91
CA ALA A 201 1.58 3.03 9.66
C ALA A 201 2.76 3.99 9.43
N HIS A 202 2.58 5.06 8.64
CA HIS A 202 3.59 6.07 8.42
C HIS A 202 4.01 6.78 9.72
N ARG A 203 3.04 7.18 10.55
CA ARG A 203 3.33 7.82 11.84
C ARG A 203 4.09 6.89 12.79
N ILE A 204 3.71 5.61 12.85
CA ILE A 204 4.39 4.60 13.65
C ILE A 204 5.85 4.46 13.22
N LEU A 205 6.12 4.33 11.92
CA LEU A 205 7.48 4.22 11.38
C LEU A 205 8.33 5.47 11.62
N ARG A 206 7.72 6.65 11.68
CA ARG A 206 8.45 7.89 12.01
C ARG A 206 8.79 8.02 13.49
N LEU A 207 7.95 7.51 14.37
CA LEU A 207 8.14 7.58 15.82
C LEU A 207 9.04 6.47 16.34
N PHE A 208 9.11 5.35 15.64
CA PHE A 208 9.86 4.15 16.03
C PHE A 208 10.62 3.61 14.78
N PRO A 209 11.69 4.30 14.36
CA PRO A 209 12.52 3.94 13.20
C PRO A 209 13.27 2.61 13.40
#